data_38c9638b9da61a97f7428ef7d3281cc9
#
_entry.id   38c9638b9da61a97f7428ef7d3281cc9
#
_cell.length_a   1.000
_cell.length_b   1.000
_cell.length_c   1.000
_cell.angle_alpha   90.00
_cell.angle_beta   90.00
_cell.angle_gamma   90.00
#
_symmetry.space_group_name_H-M   'P 1'
#
loop_
_entity.id
_entity.type
_entity.pdbx_description
1 polymer ?
#
loop_
_entity_poly.entity_id
_entity_poly.type
_entity_poly.pdbx_seq_one_letter_code
_entity_poly.pdbx_strand_id
1 'polypeptide(L)'
;MSQQKNDDFVDDINQISNVSVSKKESESTLSKVDNNGTHALNDINRRTGRNMPQAIATAAVLVVAIVACLLISIDVFVVLMAAFMVLALWELHVDFATLGLRIPFVTLSLCSLVTIFATYYSKWHAVVMASGITASLFLTVICATLSITIPARTLHAVEKKLQGSSSTKYEHTLFTNTAVSLFVVLYIPLLASCIVLALTNTRYAVAHAMLLVFLPALSDTGGLFAGAWLGKHKLSPRISPKKSVEGLVGSMLFAIIGAYAIIAGFYGSYWLNCWWMPLIMGIASGIVGTFGDLCASMLKRDIGIKDMGHLLKGHGGVLDRVDSILLCGPVLLVLLHLANF
;
A
#
# COMPACT_ATOMS: atom_id res chain seq x y z
N MET A 1 -35.07 -12.01 73.02
CA MET A 1 -35.35 -12.50 71.68
C MET A 1 -35.57 -11.36 70.63
N SER A 2 -35.69 -10.10 71.03
CA SER A 2 -35.93 -8.93 70.10
C SER A 2 -34.64 -8.18 69.72
N GLN A 3 -33.56 -8.27 70.46
CA GLN A 3 -32.31 -7.57 70.17
C GLN A 3 -31.47 -8.28 69.05
N GLN A 4 -31.43 -9.60 69.03
CA GLN A 4 -30.67 -10.34 68.05
C GLN A 4 -31.18 -10.20 66.59
N LYS A 5 -32.48 -9.91 66.42
CA LYS A 5 -33.10 -9.74 65.12
C LYS A 5 -32.82 -8.35 64.49
N ASN A 6 -32.44 -7.37 65.32
CA ASN A 6 -32.07 -6.05 64.85
C ASN A 6 -30.61 -5.98 64.38
N ASP A 7 -29.74 -6.74 65.02
CA ASP A 7 -28.30 -6.77 64.63
C ASP A 7 -28.10 -7.48 63.30
N ASP A 8 -28.82 -8.57 63.04
CA ASP A 8 -28.80 -9.28 61.75
C ASP A 8 -29.32 -8.41 60.59
N PHE A 9 -30.32 -7.56 60.84
CA PHE A 9 -30.86 -6.64 59.80
C PHE A 9 -29.93 -5.49 59.48
N VAL A 10 -29.14 -4.99 60.43
CA VAL A 10 -28.14 -3.93 60.23
C VAL A 10 -26.94 -4.45 59.48
N ASP A 11 -26.51 -5.71 59.68
CA ASP A 11 -25.41 -6.33 58.96
C ASP A 11 -25.78 -6.61 57.50
N ASP A 12 -27.01 -7.04 57.22
CA ASP A 12 -27.50 -7.21 55.81
C ASP A 12 -27.55 -5.87 55.05
N ILE A 13 -27.97 -4.76 55.68
CA ILE A 13 -27.96 -3.43 55.05
C ILE A 13 -26.54 -2.96 54.79
N ASN A 14 -25.58 -3.22 55.66
CA ASN A 14 -24.18 -2.88 55.49
C ASN A 14 -23.51 -3.71 54.39
N GLN A 15 -23.85 -4.98 54.23
CA GLN A 15 -23.37 -5.82 53.13
C GLN A 15 -23.92 -5.34 51.77
N ILE A 16 -25.20 -5.01 51.68
CA ILE A 16 -25.82 -4.49 50.44
C ILE A 16 -25.24 -3.10 50.07
N SER A 17 -24.95 -2.25 51.03
CA SER A 17 -24.34 -0.94 50.81
C SER A 17 -22.88 -1.08 50.32
N ASN A 18 -22.10 -1.99 50.86
CA ASN A 18 -20.72 -2.26 50.47
C ASN A 18 -20.62 -2.90 49.03
N VAL A 19 -21.56 -3.77 48.68
CA VAL A 19 -21.65 -4.33 47.31
C VAL A 19 -22.01 -3.27 46.27
N SER A 20 -22.93 -2.34 46.65
CA SER A 20 -23.33 -1.24 45.74
C SER A 20 -22.23 -0.20 45.54
N VAL A 21 -21.42 0.07 46.57
CA VAL A 21 -20.27 1.01 46.51
C VAL A 21 -19.16 0.39 45.66
N SER A 22 -18.83 -0.88 45.86
CA SER A 22 -17.82 -1.62 45.07
C SER A 22 -18.19 -1.70 43.59
N LYS A 23 -19.47 -1.88 43.26
CA LYS A 23 -19.96 -1.92 41.89
C LYS A 23 -19.89 -0.54 41.22
N LYS A 24 -20.19 0.55 41.96
CA LYS A 24 -20.04 1.93 41.46
C LYS A 24 -18.59 2.34 41.27
N GLU A 25 -17.67 1.88 42.11
CA GLU A 25 -16.23 2.13 41.95
C GLU A 25 -15.66 1.39 40.76
N SER A 26 -16.04 0.13 40.52
CA SER A 26 -15.62 -0.62 39.35
C SER A 26 -16.18 -0.05 38.04
N GLU A 27 -17.44 0.40 38.01
CA GLU A 27 -18.02 1.09 36.84
C GLU A 27 -17.38 2.47 36.60
N SER A 28 -17.03 3.22 37.66
CA SER A 28 -16.33 4.50 37.52
C SER A 28 -14.88 4.36 37.04
N THR A 29 -14.22 3.26 37.43
CA THR A 29 -12.84 2.95 36.98
C THR A 29 -12.82 2.46 35.53
N LEU A 30 -13.79 1.64 35.14
CA LEU A 30 -13.97 1.21 33.73
C LEU A 30 -14.30 2.43 32.83
N SER A 31 -15.19 3.33 33.25
CA SER A 31 -15.52 4.53 32.48
C SER A 31 -14.36 5.54 32.36
N LYS A 32 -13.47 5.61 33.36
CA LYS A 32 -12.25 6.44 33.32
C LYS A 32 -11.19 5.84 32.41
N VAL A 33 -11.05 4.52 32.33
CA VAL A 33 -10.12 3.82 31.43
C VAL A 33 -10.58 3.98 29.99
N ASP A 34 -11.87 3.83 29.70
CA ASP A 34 -12.44 4.03 28.37
C ASP A 34 -12.32 5.52 27.91
N ASN A 35 -12.56 6.48 28.79
CA ASN A 35 -12.39 7.90 28.45
C ASN A 35 -10.93 8.26 28.18
N ASN A 36 -9.96 7.75 28.92
CA ASN A 36 -8.54 8.03 28.67
C ASN A 36 -8.07 7.38 27.35
N GLY A 37 -8.54 6.18 27.03
CA GLY A 37 -8.25 5.50 25.76
C GLY A 37 -8.83 6.26 24.57
N THR A 38 -10.07 6.73 24.65
CA THR A 38 -10.72 7.51 23.60
C THR A 38 -10.12 8.91 23.44
N HIS A 39 -9.70 9.57 24.51
CA HIS A 39 -8.99 10.86 24.45
C HIS A 39 -7.61 10.70 23.80
N ALA A 40 -6.84 9.68 24.15
CA ALA A 40 -5.53 9.39 23.53
C ALA A 40 -5.68 9.07 22.03
N LEU A 41 -6.68 8.29 21.65
CA LEU A 41 -6.99 7.99 20.24
C LEU A 41 -7.44 9.23 19.47
N ASN A 42 -8.25 10.10 20.08
CA ASN A 42 -8.70 11.34 19.46
C ASN A 42 -7.54 12.34 19.28
N ASP A 43 -6.61 12.41 20.22
CA ASP A 43 -5.40 13.23 20.09
C ASP A 43 -4.46 12.69 19.00
N ILE A 44 -4.29 11.38 18.89
CA ILE A 44 -3.54 10.76 17.82
C ILE A 44 -4.22 10.97 16.45
N ASN A 45 -5.53 10.79 16.37
CA ASN A 45 -6.32 11.05 15.16
C ASN A 45 -6.22 12.53 14.72
N ARG A 46 -6.23 13.46 15.68
CA ARG A 46 -6.10 14.90 15.42
C ARG A 46 -4.70 15.28 14.92
N ARG A 47 -3.64 14.65 15.47
CA ARG A 47 -2.25 14.85 15.03
C ARG A 47 -1.94 14.21 13.68
N THR A 48 -2.52 13.06 13.38
CA THR A 48 -2.30 12.31 12.13
C THR A 48 -3.28 12.71 11.03
N GLY A 49 -4.44 13.28 11.38
CA GLY A 49 -5.52 13.64 10.44
C GLY A 49 -6.19 12.41 9.80
N ARG A 50 -6.07 11.23 10.42
CA ARG A 50 -6.64 9.94 9.96
C ARG A 50 -7.26 9.19 11.13
N ASN A 51 -8.31 8.42 10.86
CA ASN A 51 -8.90 7.49 11.83
C ASN A 51 -7.99 6.27 12.00
N MET A 52 -7.07 6.30 12.98
CA MET A 52 -6.09 5.24 13.23
C MET A 52 -6.68 3.82 13.34
N PRO A 53 -7.83 3.60 14.03
CA PRO A 53 -8.42 2.26 14.11
C PRO A 53 -8.82 1.69 12.73
N GLN A 54 -9.40 2.53 11.87
CA GLN A 54 -9.73 2.12 10.50
C GLN A 54 -8.48 1.85 9.67
N ALA A 55 -7.40 2.63 9.89
CA ALA A 55 -6.11 2.45 9.25
C ALA A 55 -5.49 1.10 9.60
N ILE A 56 -5.50 0.72 10.85
CA ILE A 56 -4.98 -0.56 11.30
C ILE A 56 -5.84 -1.72 10.77
N ALA A 57 -7.17 -1.57 10.80
CA ALA A 57 -8.09 -2.61 10.35
C ALA A 57 -7.91 -2.95 8.85
N THR A 58 -7.84 -1.94 7.97
CA THR A 58 -7.64 -2.22 6.53
C THR A 58 -6.24 -2.70 6.21
N ALA A 59 -5.20 -2.23 6.91
CA ALA A 59 -3.86 -2.80 6.78
C ALA A 59 -3.84 -4.28 7.19
N ALA A 60 -4.51 -4.63 8.30
CA ALA A 60 -4.65 -6.00 8.73
C ALA A 60 -5.40 -6.86 7.71
N VAL A 61 -6.53 -6.37 7.18
CA VAL A 61 -7.29 -7.07 6.12
C VAL A 61 -6.43 -7.30 4.88
N LEU A 62 -5.65 -6.30 4.46
CA LEU A 62 -4.77 -6.42 3.30
C LEU A 62 -3.68 -7.48 3.54
N VAL A 63 -3.01 -7.45 4.68
CA VAL A 63 -1.99 -8.45 5.05
C VAL A 63 -2.60 -9.84 5.11
N VAL A 64 -3.76 -10.00 5.74
CA VAL A 64 -4.47 -11.29 5.80
C VAL A 64 -4.84 -11.78 4.40
N ALA A 65 -5.35 -10.92 3.52
CA ALA A 65 -5.68 -11.27 2.13
C ALA A 65 -4.43 -11.74 1.36
N ILE A 66 -3.31 -11.02 1.47
CA ILE A 66 -2.05 -11.39 0.82
C ILE A 66 -1.55 -12.74 1.34
N VAL A 67 -1.49 -12.92 2.64
CA VAL A 67 -1.04 -14.19 3.27
C VAL A 67 -1.97 -15.34 2.88
N ALA A 68 -3.28 -15.14 2.92
CA ALA A 68 -4.25 -16.15 2.51
C ALA A 68 -4.06 -16.56 1.04
N CYS A 69 -3.88 -15.61 0.12
CA CYS A 69 -3.59 -15.91 -1.28
C CYS A 69 -2.31 -16.73 -1.45
N LEU A 70 -1.23 -16.37 -0.73
CA LEU A 70 0.04 -17.09 -0.78
C LEU A 70 -0.05 -18.51 -0.18
N LEU A 71 -0.90 -18.72 0.83
CA LEU A 71 -1.15 -20.03 1.42
C LEU A 71 -1.98 -20.93 0.50
N ILE A 72 -2.87 -20.36 -0.34
CA ILE A 72 -3.68 -21.12 -1.30
C ILE A 72 -2.81 -21.52 -2.50
N SER A 73 -2.30 -20.54 -3.23
CA SER A 73 -1.36 -20.75 -4.36
C SER A 73 -0.77 -19.43 -4.84
N ILE A 74 0.37 -19.51 -5.52
CA ILE A 74 0.97 -18.37 -6.21
C ILE A 74 0.07 -17.86 -7.36
N ASP A 75 -0.68 -18.72 -8.02
CA ASP A 75 -1.61 -18.31 -9.08
C ASP A 75 -2.68 -17.36 -8.54
N VAL A 76 -3.24 -17.66 -7.35
CA VAL A 76 -4.22 -16.78 -6.68
C VAL A 76 -3.58 -15.44 -6.30
N PHE A 77 -2.32 -15.46 -5.89
CA PHE A 77 -1.60 -14.23 -5.59
C PHE A 77 -1.33 -13.39 -6.87
N VAL A 78 -1.01 -14.01 -8.01
CA VAL A 78 -0.87 -13.31 -9.30
C VAL A 78 -2.20 -12.67 -9.72
N VAL A 79 -3.32 -13.35 -9.53
CA VAL A 79 -4.66 -12.76 -9.77
C VAL A 79 -4.92 -11.56 -8.85
N LEU A 80 -4.54 -11.66 -7.58
CA LEU A 80 -4.64 -10.55 -6.63
C LEU A 80 -3.80 -9.34 -7.11
N MET A 81 -2.55 -9.58 -7.54
CA MET A 81 -1.67 -8.54 -8.08
C MET A 81 -2.25 -7.89 -9.35
N ALA A 82 -2.83 -8.69 -10.25
CA ALA A 82 -3.52 -8.18 -11.44
C ALA A 82 -4.73 -7.31 -11.06
N ALA A 83 -5.50 -7.70 -10.06
CA ALA A 83 -6.62 -6.90 -9.55
C ALA A 83 -6.15 -5.55 -8.96
N PHE A 84 -5.10 -5.56 -8.13
CA PHE A 84 -4.51 -4.33 -7.59
C PHE A 84 -3.97 -3.41 -8.70
N MET A 85 -3.33 -3.97 -9.73
CA MET A 85 -2.86 -3.20 -10.88
C MET A 85 -4.02 -2.51 -11.61
N VAL A 86 -5.13 -3.22 -11.87
CA VAL A 86 -6.30 -2.62 -12.54
C VAL A 86 -6.93 -1.53 -11.66
N LEU A 87 -7.03 -1.75 -10.35
CA LEU A 87 -7.54 -0.74 -9.41
C LEU A 87 -6.64 0.50 -9.37
N ALA A 88 -5.31 0.32 -9.36
CA ALA A 88 -4.36 1.43 -9.39
C ALA A 88 -4.44 2.22 -10.72
N LEU A 89 -4.61 1.53 -11.85
CA LEU A 89 -4.85 2.17 -13.16
C LEU A 89 -6.17 2.95 -13.16
N TRP A 90 -7.20 2.41 -12.54
CA TRP A 90 -8.49 3.09 -12.39
C TRP A 90 -8.39 4.37 -11.57
N GLU A 91 -7.74 4.31 -10.40
CA GLU A 91 -7.53 5.48 -9.55
C GLU A 91 -6.79 6.57 -10.32
N LEU A 92 -5.68 6.21 -10.96
CA LEU A 92 -4.88 7.15 -11.71
C LEU A 92 -5.63 7.74 -12.91
N HIS A 93 -6.48 6.93 -13.59
CA HIS A 93 -7.36 7.42 -14.64
C HIS A 93 -8.35 8.48 -14.13
N VAL A 94 -8.99 8.23 -12.98
CA VAL A 94 -9.93 9.17 -12.37
C VAL A 94 -9.21 10.46 -11.93
N ASP A 95 -8.05 10.33 -11.29
CA ASP A 95 -7.28 11.48 -10.81
C ASP A 95 -6.80 12.37 -11.97
N PHE A 96 -6.29 11.80 -13.06
CA PHE A 96 -5.90 12.56 -14.25
C PHE A 96 -7.09 13.15 -15.00
N ALA A 97 -8.25 12.49 -14.97
CA ALA A 97 -9.48 13.04 -15.57
C ALA A 97 -9.92 14.33 -14.87
N THR A 98 -9.65 14.51 -13.56
CA THR A 98 -9.92 15.76 -12.84
C THR A 98 -9.13 16.95 -13.39
N LEU A 99 -7.94 16.69 -13.98
CA LEU A 99 -7.12 17.68 -14.68
C LEU A 99 -7.51 17.87 -16.15
N GLY A 100 -8.52 17.12 -16.65
CA GLY A 100 -8.90 17.13 -18.06
C GLY A 100 -8.01 16.26 -18.95
N LEU A 101 -7.09 15.46 -18.37
CA LEU A 101 -6.23 14.53 -19.09
C LEU A 101 -6.99 13.23 -19.41
N ARG A 102 -6.90 12.77 -20.66
CA ARG A 102 -7.59 11.58 -21.13
C ARG A 102 -6.63 10.42 -21.30
N ILE A 103 -6.77 9.39 -20.48
CA ILE A 103 -5.99 8.17 -20.55
C ILE A 103 -6.88 7.05 -21.11
N PRO A 104 -6.41 6.24 -22.08
CA PRO A 104 -7.15 5.13 -22.65
C PRO A 104 -7.20 3.95 -21.67
N PHE A 105 -7.95 4.07 -20.56
CA PHE A 105 -8.01 3.14 -19.43
C PHE A 105 -8.30 1.70 -19.86
N VAL A 106 -9.30 1.47 -20.74
CA VAL A 106 -9.71 0.12 -21.16
C VAL A 106 -8.57 -0.58 -21.90
N THR A 107 -7.94 0.12 -22.85
CA THR A 107 -6.81 -0.41 -23.62
C THR A 107 -5.62 -0.74 -22.70
N LEU A 108 -5.29 0.19 -21.79
CA LEU A 108 -4.21 -0.01 -20.81
C LEU A 108 -4.47 -1.21 -19.93
N SER A 109 -5.67 -1.32 -19.36
CA SER A 109 -6.04 -2.42 -18.46
C SER A 109 -6.01 -3.77 -19.16
N LEU A 110 -6.54 -3.86 -20.39
CA LEU A 110 -6.52 -5.10 -21.17
C LEU A 110 -5.09 -5.52 -21.54
N CYS A 111 -4.30 -4.61 -22.09
CA CYS A 111 -2.90 -4.89 -22.43
C CYS A 111 -2.10 -5.31 -21.20
N SER A 112 -2.30 -4.64 -20.09
CA SER A 112 -1.60 -4.94 -18.84
C SER A 112 -1.98 -6.32 -18.27
N LEU A 113 -3.26 -6.68 -18.29
CA LEU A 113 -3.72 -8.00 -17.87
C LEU A 113 -3.12 -9.10 -18.76
N VAL A 114 -3.19 -8.91 -20.09
CA VAL A 114 -2.59 -9.86 -21.04
C VAL A 114 -1.09 -10.00 -20.80
N THR A 115 -0.38 -8.87 -20.59
CA THR A 115 1.07 -8.89 -20.32
C THR A 115 1.40 -9.65 -19.04
N ILE A 116 0.68 -9.39 -17.93
CA ILE A 116 0.91 -10.07 -16.65
C ILE A 116 0.69 -11.58 -16.77
N PHE A 117 -0.47 -12.01 -17.28
CA PHE A 117 -0.76 -13.44 -17.38
C PHE A 117 0.13 -14.13 -18.42
N ALA A 118 0.39 -13.50 -19.57
CA ALA A 118 1.31 -14.05 -20.57
C ALA A 118 2.74 -14.17 -20.01
N THR A 119 3.22 -13.18 -19.24
CA THR A 119 4.52 -13.24 -18.56
C THR A 119 4.59 -14.41 -17.59
N TYR A 120 3.55 -14.61 -16.80
CA TYR A 120 3.52 -15.67 -15.78
C TYR A 120 3.45 -17.08 -16.37
N TYR A 121 2.56 -17.32 -17.35
CA TYR A 121 2.32 -18.66 -17.91
C TYR A 121 3.22 -19.02 -19.09
N SER A 122 3.96 -18.08 -19.68
CA SER A 122 4.85 -18.35 -20.80
C SER A 122 6.13 -19.06 -20.36
N LYS A 123 6.78 -19.78 -21.29
CA LYS A 123 8.14 -20.31 -21.09
C LYS A 123 9.23 -19.23 -21.25
N TRP A 124 8.90 -18.14 -21.93
CA TRP A 124 9.83 -17.05 -22.24
C TRP A 124 9.47 -15.78 -21.45
N HIS A 125 9.33 -15.92 -20.13
CA HIS A 125 8.81 -14.92 -19.20
C HIS A 125 9.30 -13.49 -19.49
N ALA A 126 10.62 -13.27 -19.51
CA ALA A 126 11.21 -11.93 -19.70
C ALA A 126 10.97 -11.38 -21.12
N VAL A 127 11.04 -12.22 -22.15
CA VAL A 127 10.79 -11.80 -23.54
C VAL A 127 9.33 -11.42 -23.73
N VAL A 128 8.42 -12.20 -23.18
CA VAL A 128 6.97 -11.93 -23.25
C VAL A 128 6.62 -10.66 -22.47
N MET A 129 7.22 -10.46 -21.30
CA MET A 129 7.06 -9.19 -20.56
C MET A 129 7.53 -8.00 -21.40
N ALA A 130 8.74 -8.04 -21.96
CA ALA A 130 9.29 -6.97 -22.76
C ALA A 130 8.45 -6.69 -24.02
N SER A 131 8.03 -7.73 -24.75
CA SER A 131 7.17 -7.58 -25.93
C SER A 131 5.78 -7.05 -25.58
N GLY A 132 5.18 -7.50 -24.45
CA GLY A 132 3.89 -7.03 -23.97
C GLY A 132 3.91 -5.57 -23.56
N ILE A 133 4.93 -5.13 -22.83
CA ILE A 133 5.11 -3.71 -22.48
C ILE A 133 5.35 -2.87 -23.74
N THR A 134 6.20 -3.32 -24.66
CA THR A 134 6.44 -2.61 -25.93
C THR A 134 5.15 -2.48 -26.74
N ALA A 135 4.37 -3.55 -26.87
CA ALA A 135 3.06 -3.51 -27.54
C ALA A 135 2.09 -2.56 -26.83
N SER A 136 2.07 -2.55 -25.49
CA SER A 136 1.24 -1.64 -24.69
C SER A 136 1.61 -0.17 -24.94
N LEU A 137 2.90 0.16 -25.04
CA LEU A 137 3.37 1.53 -25.37
C LEU A 137 2.91 1.93 -26.76
N PHE A 138 3.11 1.09 -27.80
CA PHE A 138 2.67 1.39 -29.16
C PHE A 138 1.15 1.57 -29.27
N LEU A 139 0.39 0.65 -28.66
CA LEU A 139 -1.07 0.71 -28.71
C LEU A 139 -1.61 1.94 -27.96
N THR A 140 -0.97 2.32 -26.85
CA THR A 140 -1.32 3.53 -26.11
C THR A 140 -1.11 4.79 -26.95
N VAL A 141 0.02 4.88 -27.68
CA VAL A 141 0.27 6.01 -28.60
C VAL A 141 -0.78 6.05 -29.71
N ILE A 142 -1.09 4.91 -30.32
CA ILE A 142 -2.12 4.81 -31.37
C ILE A 142 -3.49 5.25 -30.84
N CYS A 143 -3.90 4.74 -29.69
CA CYS A 143 -5.19 5.11 -29.08
C CYS A 143 -5.25 6.59 -28.70
N ALA A 144 -4.16 7.13 -28.17
CA ALA A 144 -4.08 8.56 -27.82
C ALA A 144 -4.12 9.45 -29.05
N THR A 145 -3.41 9.09 -30.14
CA THR A 145 -3.37 9.89 -31.39
C THR A 145 -4.67 9.81 -32.18
N LEU A 146 -5.31 8.64 -32.24
CA LEU A 146 -6.57 8.48 -32.94
C LEU A 146 -7.79 8.96 -32.13
N SER A 147 -7.56 9.47 -30.91
CA SER A 147 -8.64 9.85 -29.96
C SER A 147 -9.69 8.75 -29.77
N ILE A 148 -9.30 7.49 -29.98
CA ILE A 148 -10.15 6.31 -29.75
C ILE A 148 -10.24 6.08 -28.24
N THR A 149 -10.94 6.97 -27.57
CA THR A 149 -11.36 6.75 -26.22
C THR A 149 -12.69 6.00 -26.31
N ILE A 150 -12.69 4.69 -26.05
CA ILE A 150 -13.93 3.94 -25.97
C ILE A 150 -14.74 4.59 -24.85
N PRO A 151 -15.87 5.22 -25.14
CA PRO A 151 -16.66 5.88 -24.11
C PRO A 151 -17.26 4.80 -23.22
N ALA A 152 -16.65 4.52 -22.10
CA ALA A 152 -17.30 3.77 -21.05
C ALA A 152 -18.43 4.66 -20.49
N ARG A 153 -19.63 4.53 -21.03
CA ARG A 153 -20.84 5.28 -20.60
C ARG A 153 -21.08 5.21 -19.08
N THR A 154 -20.67 4.13 -18.45
CA THR A 154 -20.68 3.94 -17.01
C THR A 154 -19.65 4.78 -16.28
N LEU A 155 -18.48 5.05 -16.88
CA LEU A 155 -17.43 5.92 -16.34
C LEU A 155 -17.86 7.37 -16.27
N HIS A 156 -18.52 7.89 -17.32
CA HIS A 156 -19.04 9.26 -17.33
C HIS A 156 -20.09 9.51 -16.24
N ALA A 157 -20.85 8.51 -15.85
CA ALA A 157 -21.84 8.66 -14.76
C ALA A 157 -21.17 8.78 -13.38
N VAL A 158 -20.07 8.05 -13.15
CA VAL A 158 -19.27 8.10 -11.92
C VAL A 158 -18.39 9.36 -11.90
N GLU A 159 -17.77 9.69 -13.01
CA GLU A 159 -16.98 10.89 -13.23
C GLU A 159 -17.81 12.18 -13.00
N LYS A 160 -19.03 12.23 -13.54
CA LYS A 160 -19.97 13.34 -13.34
C LYS A 160 -20.46 13.46 -11.87
N LYS A 161 -20.46 12.39 -11.12
CA LYS A 161 -20.87 12.36 -9.71
C LYS A 161 -19.72 12.77 -8.76
N LEU A 162 -18.45 12.61 -9.20
CA LEU A 162 -17.24 12.99 -8.47
C LEU A 162 -16.77 14.42 -8.81
N GLN A 163 -17.05 14.90 -10.02
CA GLN A 163 -16.80 16.28 -10.45
C GLN A 163 -17.87 17.22 -9.88
N GLY A 164 -17.65 17.69 -8.66
CA GLY A 164 -18.31 18.90 -8.19
C GLY A 164 -17.88 20.07 -9.07
N SER A 165 -18.81 20.66 -9.73
CA SER A 165 -19.02 21.94 -10.40
C SER A 165 -17.88 22.96 -10.64
N SER A 166 -16.60 22.55 -10.81
CA SER A 166 -15.46 23.43 -11.07
C SER A 166 -14.50 22.78 -12.08
N SER A 167 -14.94 22.54 -13.32
CA SER A 167 -13.99 22.21 -14.37
C SER A 167 -13.46 23.49 -15.00
N THR A 168 -12.30 23.96 -14.61
CA THR A 168 -11.45 24.80 -15.45
C THR A 168 -11.11 23.98 -16.68
N LYS A 169 -11.61 24.38 -17.84
CA LYS A 169 -11.43 23.72 -19.12
C LYS A 169 -9.99 23.94 -19.59
N TYR A 170 -9.05 23.12 -19.06
CA TYR A 170 -7.70 23.05 -19.61
C TYR A 170 -7.76 22.20 -20.88
N GLU A 171 -7.59 22.82 -22.04
CA GLU A 171 -7.37 22.11 -23.30
C GLU A 171 -5.92 21.61 -23.31
N HIS A 172 -5.70 20.39 -22.82
CA HIS A 172 -4.39 19.75 -22.90
C HIS A 172 -4.10 19.33 -24.34
N THR A 173 -2.85 19.54 -24.74
CA THR A 173 -2.38 19.14 -26.08
C THR A 173 -2.38 17.62 -26.21
N LEU A 174 -2.51 17.12 -27.45
CA LEU A 174 -2.40 15.69 -27.75
C LEU A 174 -1.09 15.11 -27.19
N PHE A 175 0.00 15.87 -27.28
CA PHE A 175 1.30 15.48 -26.71
C PHE A 175 1.25 15.22 -25.20
N THR A 176 0.61 16.10 -24.43
CA THR A 176 0.48 15.96 -22.97
C THR A 176 -0.30 14.69 -22.61
N ASN A 177 -1.44 14.43 -23.27
CA ASN A 177 -2.24 13.22 -23.04
C ASN A 177 -1.45 11.94 -23.37
N THR A 178 -0.69 11.95 -24.48
CA THR A 178 0.14 10.82 -24.87
C THR A 178 1.29 10.61 -23.90
N ALA A 179 1.99 11.67 -23.50
CA ALA A 179 3.10 11.58 -22.54
C ALA A 179 2.66 11.04 -21.18
N VAL A 180 1.52 11.52 -20.67
CA VAL A 180 0.95 11.00 -19.41
C VAL A 180 0.53 9.55 -19.56
N SER A 181 -0.09 9.16 -20.66
CA SER A 181 -0.48 7.76 -20.90
C SER A 181 0.73 6.83 -20.98
N LEU A 182 1.82 7.25 -21.63
CA LEU A 182 3.08 6.49 -21.63
C LEU A 182 3.70 6.39 -20.24
N PHE A 183 3.69 7.48 -19.48
CA PHE A 183 4.13 7.45 -18.07
C PHE A 183 3.35 6.43 -17.27
N VAL A 184 2.02 6.36 -17.42
CA VAL A 184 1.18 5.39 -16.73
C VAL A 184 1.55 3.95 -17.07
N VAL A 185 1.86 3.64 -18.35
CA VAL A 185 2.34 2.29 -18.76
C VAL A 185 3.64 1.93 -18.04
N LEU A 186 4.57 2.87 -17.95
CA LEU A 186 5.87 2.62 -17.31
C LEU A 186 5.76 2.57 -15.78
N TYR A 187 4.84 3.34 -15.19
CA TYR A 187 4.73 3.44 -13.74
C TYR A 187 3.96 2.26 -13.11
N ILE A 188 2.88 1.78 -13.71
CA ILE A 188 2.06 0.71 -13.14
C ILE A 188 2.28 -0.62 -13.85
N PRO A 189 1.96 -0.81 -15.14
CA PRO A 189 2.07 -2.10 -15.81
C PRO A 189 3.48 -2.68 -15.85
N LEU A 190 4.49 -1.85 -16.17
CA LEU A 190 5.87 -2.31 -16.22
C LEU A 190 6.35 -2.77 -14.82
N LEU A 191 6.14 -1.94 -13.78
CA LEU A 191 6.61 -2.26 -12.43
C LEU A 191 5.87 -3.47 -11.85
N ALA A 192 4.55 -3.58 -12.08
CA ALA A 192 3.78 -4.76 -11.68
C ALA A 192 4.24 -6.03 -12.43
N SER A 193 4.57 -5.91 -13.71
CA SER A 193 5.10 -7.03 -14.49
C SER A 193 6.47 -7.51 -14.00
N CYS A 194 7.32 -6.61 -13.50
CA CYS A 194 8.59 -6.98 -12.84
C CYS A 194 8.35 -7.81 -11.57
N ILE A 195 7.33 -7.46 -10.78
CA ILE A 195 6.94 -8.25 -9.60
C ILE A 195 6.51 -9.64 -10.03
N VAL A 196 5.64 -9.75 -11.03
CA VAL A 196 5.14 -11.03 -11.53
C VAL A 196 6.28 -11.86 -12.15
N LEU A 197 7.23 -11.23 -12.85
CA LEU A 197 8.41 -11.92 -13.38
C LEU A 197 9.23 -12.59 -12.28
N ALA A 198 9.41 -11.97 -11.13
CA ALA A 198 10.10 -12.57 -10.00
C ALA A 198 9.36 -13.80 -9.42
N LEU A 199 8.04 -13.89 -9.60
CA LEU A 199 7.24 -15.05 -9.15
C LEU A 199 7.31 -16.26 -10.07
N THR A 200 7.91 -16.14 -11.26
CA THR A 200 8.06 -17.26 -12.21
C THR A 200 9.09 -18.29 -11.77
N ASN A 201 9.91 -17.97 -10.76
CA ASN A 201 10.81 -18.96 -10.13
C ASN A 201 9.98 -19.93 -9.26
N THR A 202 9.69 -21.10 -9.82
CA THR A 202 8.81 -22.10 -9.16
C THR A 202 9.33 -22.62 -7.83
N ARG A 203 10.65 -22.59 -7.60
CA ARG A 203 11.26 -23.12 -6.38
C ARG A 203 11.04 -22.21 -5.18
N TYR A 204 11.14 -20.90 -5.38
CA TYR A 204 11.11 -19.89 -4.32
C TYR A 204 10.03 -18.82 -4.50
N ALA A 205 9.01 -19.09 -5.31
CA ALA A 205 7.98 -18.11 -5.66
C ALA A 205 7.31 -17.47 -4.43
N VAL A 206 7.01 -18.25 -3.39
CA VAL A 206 6.43 -17.72 -2.13
C VAL A 206 7.42 -16.80 -1.42
N ALA A 207 8.70 -17.18 -1.35
CA ALA A 207 9.74 -16.35 -0.74
C ALA A 207 9.93 -15.03 -1.50
N HIS A 208 9.92 -15.09 -2.85
CA HIS A 208 9.97 -13.90 -3.70
C HIS A 208 8.77 -12.99 -3.46
N ALA A 209 7.55 -13.55 -3.42
CA ALA A 209 6.35 -12.78 -3.10
C ALA A 209 6.46 -12.09 -1.71
N MET A 210 6.93 -12.83 -0.72
CA MET A 210 7.15 -12.30 0.63
C MET A 210 8.17 -11.15 0.62
N LEU A 211 9.30 -11.31 -0.06
CA LEU A 211 10.31 -10.26 -0.17
C LEU A 211 9.78 -9.02 -0.89
N LEU A 212 9.11 -9.20 -2.04
CA LEU A 212 8.61 -8.10 -2.87
C LEU A 212 7.53 -7.26 -2.18
N VAL A 213 6.69 -7.88 -1.34
CA VAL A 213 5.59 -7.19 -0.67
C VAL A 213 5.97 -6.72 0.73
N PHE A 214 6.58 -7.59 1.53
CA PHE A 214 6.80 -7.27 2.95
C PHE A 214 8.04 -6.42 3.20
N LEU A 215 9.07 -6.47 2.37
CA LEU A 215 10.22 -5.58 2.57
C LEU A 215 9.87 -4.10 2.44
N PRO A 216 9.20 -3.65 1.36
CA PRO A 216 8.73 -2.27 1.27
C PRO A 216 7.76 -1.90 2.41
N ALA A 217 6.85 -2.79 2.79
CA ALA A 217 5.91 -2.55 3.89
C ALA A 217 6.62 -2.40 5.25
N LEU A 218 7.63 -3.22 5.53
CA LEU A 218 8.46 -3.10 6.73
C LEU A 218 9.32 -1.83 6.69
N SER A 219 9.84 -1.47 5.51
CA SER A 219 10.55 -0.21 5.27
C SER A 219 9.68 0.99 5.66
N ASP A 220 8.46 1.06 5.17
CA ASP A 220 7.52 2.14 5.46
C ASP A 220 7.17 2.21 6.95
N THR A 221 6.99 1.04 7.57
CA THR A 221 6.75 0.92 9.01
C THR A 221 7.94 1.44 9.82
N GLY A 222 9.16 0.99 9.49
CA GLY A 222 10.40 1.43 10.14
C GLY A 222 10.63 2.93 9.98
N GLY A 223 10.38 3.46 8.79
CA GLY A 223 10.45 4.89 8.48
C GLY A 223 9.47 5.72 9.30
N LEU A 224 8.26 5.22 9.50
CA LEU A 224 7.25 5.88 10.32
C LEU A 224 7.66 5.92 11.80
N PHE A 225 8.10 4.79 12.37
CA PHE A 225 8.52 4.72 13.78
C PHE A 225 9.75 5.57 14.05
N ALA A 226 10.83 5.37 13.29
CA ALA A 226 12.07 6.12 13.49
C ALA A 226 11.88 7.62 13.19
N GLY A 227 11.11 7.95 12.15
CA GLY A 227 10.78 9.34 11.82
C GLY A 227 9.92 10.05 12.88
N ALA A 228 9.00 9.32 13.53
CA ALA A 228 8.17 9.87 14.59
C ALA A 228 8.93 10.10 15.90
N TRP A 229 9.88 9.22 16.26
CA TRP A 229 10.61 9.28 17.51
C TRP A 229 11.91 10.08 17.42
N LEU A 230 12.66 9.91 16.34
CA LEU A 230 14.03 10.45 16.20
C LEU A 230 14.12 11.56 15.13
N GLY A 231 13.06 11.77 14.32
CA GLY A 231 13.11 12.64 13.13
C GLY A 231 13.37 14.11 13.44
N LYS A 232 14.59 14.57 13.21
CA LYS A 232 15.03 15.96 13.36
C LYS A 232 15.29 16.62 12.00
N HIS A 233 15.90 15.91 11.06
CA HIS A 233 16.29 16.43 9.75
C HIS A 233 15.27 16.04 8.69
N LYS A 234 14.65 17.03 8.05
CA LYS A 234 13.63 16.79 7.01
C LYS A 234 14.27 16.32 5.71
N LEU A 235 13.76 15.21 5.13
CA LEU A 235 14.28 14.66 3.87
C LEU A 235 13.82 15.49 2.66
N SER A 236 12.55 15.85 2.60
CA SER A 236 11.96 16.64 1.50
C SER A 236 10.85 17.56 2.00
N PRO A 237 11.19 18.79 2.48
CA PRO A 237 10.21 19.71 3.08
C PRO A 237 9.06 20.12 2.14
N ARG A 238 9.34 20.20 0.82
CA ARG A 238 8.36 20.66 -0.18
C ARG A 238 7.36 19.58 -0.57
N ILE A 239 7.80 18.31 -0.67
CA ILE A 239 6.99 17.20 -1.17
C ILE A 239 6.29 16.51 0.00
N SER A 240 7.05 16.09 1.02
CA SER A 240 6.55 15.42 2.21
C SER A 240 7.24 15.93 3.48
N PRO A 241 6.64 16.90 4.19
CA PRO A 241 7.26 17.52 5.37
C PRO A 241 7.36 16.56 6.57
N LYS A 242 6.71 15.39 6.50
CA LYS A 242 6.75 14.38 7.56
C LYS A 242 7.93 13.42 7.44
N LYS A 243 8.55 13.27 6.26
CA LYS A 243 9.70 12.38 6.04
C LYS A 243 10.99 13.00 6.56
N SER A 244 11.79 12.19 7.28
CA SER A 244 13.07 12.58 7.87
C SER A 244 14.20 11.63 7.45
N VAL A 245 15.44 12.10 7.57
CA VAL A 245 16.65 11.29 7.29
C VAL A 245 16.75 10.14 8.28
N GLU A 246 16.44 10.38 9.55
CA GLU A 246 16.40 9.35 10.60
C GLU A 246 15.34 8.29 10.29
N GLY A 247 14.20 8.72 9.70
CA GLY A 247 13.18 7.82 9.19
C GLY A 247 13.73 6.92 8.09
N LEU A 248 14.52 7.45 7.15
CA LEU A 248 15.16 6.66 6.09
C LEU A 248 16.10 5.59 6.67
N VAL A 249 16.89 5.91 7.70
CA VAL A 249 17.72 4.91 8.40
C VAL A 249 16.87 3.84 9.05
N GLY A 250 15.75 4.23 9.69
CA GLY A 250 14.79 3.29 10.27
C GLY A 250 14.15 2.38 9.22
N SER A 251 13.82 2.91 8.04
CA SER A 251 13.32 2.15 6.89
C SER A 251 14.32 1.05 6.49
N MET A 252 15.59 1.39 6.35
CA MET A 252 16.65 0.42 6.02
C MET A 252 16.77 -0.67 7.09
N LEU A 253 16.82 -0.29 8.38
CA LEU A 253 17.00 -1.24 9.48
C LEU A 253 15.87 -2.27 9.54
N PHE A 254 14.61 -1.82 9.45
CA PHE A 254 13.46 -2.71 9.46
C PHE A 254 13.42 -3.61 8.23
N ALA A 255 13.74 -3.09 7.06
CA ALA A 255 13.82 -3.88 5.84
C ALA A 255 14.96 -4.92 5.89
N ILE A 256 16.13 -4.59 6.46
CA ILE A 256 17.23 -5.53 6.67
C ILE A 256 16.78 -6.68 7.58
N ILE A 257 16.18 -6.37 8.72
CA ILE A 257 15.67 -7.41 9.66
C ILE A 257 14.66 -8.31 8.95
N GLY A 258 13.73 -7.73 8.19
CA GLY A 258 12.75 -8.47 7.40
C GLY A 258 13.39 -9.35 6.32
N ALA A 259 14.40 -8.84 5.61
CA ALA A 259 15.13 -9.59 4.59
C ALA A 259 15.82 -10.82 5.18
N TYR A 260 16.55 -10.65 6.28
CA TYR A 260 17.17 -11.79 6.97
C TYR A 260 16.14 -12.80 7.48
N ALA A 261 15.04 -12.34 8.07
CA ALA A 261 14.00 -13.23 8.58
C ALA A 261 13.35 -14.07 7.46
N ILE A 262 13.00 -13.43 6.33
CA ILE A 262 12.38 -14.13 5.20
C ILE A 262 13.38 -15.07 4.52
N ILE A 263 14.59 -14.60 4.24
CA ILE A 263 15.59 -15.39 3.53
C ILE A 263 16.05 -16.58 4.38
N ALA A 264 16.32 -16.41 5.68
CA ALA A 264 16.67 -17.50 6.57
C ALA A 264 15.53 -18.52 6.73
N GLY A 265 14.28 -18.07 6.72
CA GLY A 265 13.11 -18.95 6.84
C GLY A 265 12.83 -19.80 5.59
N PHE A 266 13.02 -19.25 4.39
CA PHE A 266 12.57 -19.88 3.14
C PHE A 266 13.67 -20.52 2.31
N TYR A 267 14.94 -20.07 2.39
CA TYR A 267 16.04 -20.56 1.55
C TYR A 267 16.94 -21.59 2.24
N GLY A 268 16.59 -22.02 3.47
CA GLY A 268 17.35 -23.02 4.22
C GLY A 268 18.82 -22.57 4.44
N SER A 269 19.76 -23.49 4.28
CA SER A 269 21.19 -23.16 4.43
C SER A 269 21.83 -22.46 3.22
N TYR A 270 21.12 -22.38 2.09
CA TYR A 270 21.65 -21.76 0.87
C TYR A 270 22.02 -20.30 1.05
N TRP A 271 21.28 -19.56 1.86
CA TRP A 271 21.52 -18.15 2.12
C TRP A 271 22.87 -17.85 2.80
N LEU A 272 23.47 -18.82 3.48
CA LEU A 272 24.79 -18.65 4.09
C LEU A 272 25.89 -18.39 3.09
N ASN A 273 25.74 -18.88 1.84
CA ASN A 273 26.67 -18.62 0.75
C ASN A 273 26.59 -17.16 0.26
N CYS A 274 25.44 -16.51 0.49
CA CYS A 274 25.17 -15.12 0.08
C CYS A 274 24.68 -14.28 1.26
N TRP A 275 25.28 -14.43 2.45
CA TRP A 275 24.86 -13.79 3.70
C TRP A 275 24.74 -12.26 3.63
N TRP A 276 25.47 -11.63 2.70
CA TRP A 276 25.44 -10.20 2.44
C TRP A 276 24.22 -9.74 1.61
N MET A 277 23.57 -10.64 0.89
CA MET A 277 22.45 -10.31 -0.01
C MET A 277 21.23 -9.78 0.75
N PRO A 278 20.77 -10.36 1.88
CA PRO A 278 19.69 -9.77 2.68
C PRO A 278 19.99 -8.33 3.13
N LEU A 279 21.26 -8.03 3.44
CA LEU A 279 21.69 -6.68 3.81
C LEU A 279 21.47 -5.70 2.64
N ILE A 280 21.93 -6.07 1.44
CA ILE A 280 21.77 -5.22 0.25
C ILE A 280 20.30 -5.06 -0.11
N MET A 281 19.49 -6.14 -0.07
CA MET A 281 18.06 -6.09 -0.34
C MET A 281 17.32 -5.18 0.64
N GLY A 282 17.67 -5.25 1.93
CA GLY A 282 17.09 -4.38 2.95
C GLY A 282 17.43 -2.92 2.76
N ILE A 283 18.71 -2.61 2.50
CA ILE A 283 19.17 -1.24 2.21
C ILE A 283 18.47 -0.70 0.94
N ALA A 284 18.49 -1.48 -0.14
CA ALA A 284 17.86 -1.10 -1.41
C ALA A 284 16.36 -0.85 -1.24
N SER A 285 15.66 -1.75 -0.55
CA SER A 285 14.23 -1.59 -0.27
C SER A 285 13.94 -0.37 0.60
N GLY A 286 14.78 -0.09 1.61
CA GLY A 286 14.68 1.11 2.46
C GLY A 286 14.79 2.41 1.66
N ILE A 287 15.79 2.49 0.78
CA ILE A 287 16.04 3.65 -0.07
C ILE A 287 14.92 3.76 -1.12
N VAL A 288 14.73 2.73 -1.94
CA VAL A 288 13.82 2.76 -3.09
C VAL A 288 12.36 2.89 -2.64
N GLY A 289 11.95 2.22 -1.57
CA GLY A 289 10.59 2.34 -1.00
C GLY A 289 10.32 3.78 -0.53
N THR A 290 11.27 4.38 0.21
CA THR A 290 11.14 5.79 0.65
C THR A 290 11.05 6.75 -0.54
N PHE A 291 11.85 6.55 -1.58
CA PHE A 291 11.78 7.36 -2.81
C PHE A 291 10.50 7.08 -3.60
N GLY A 292 9.98 5.85 -3.59
CA GLY A 292 8.72 5.45 -4.21
C GLY A 292 7.54 6.27 -3.68
N ASP A 293 7.39 6.28 -2.37
CA ASP A 293 6.36 7.09 -1.72
C ASP A 293 6.59 8.61 -1.93
N LEU A 294 7.86 9.07 -2.04
CA LEU A 294 8.12 10.47 -2.41
C LEU A 294 7.69 10.78 -3.85
N CYS A 295 7.95 9.90 -4.81
CA CYS A 295 7.51 10.07 -6.21
C CYS A 295 5.97 10.11 -6.30
N ALA A 296 5.27 9.18 -5.65
CA ALA A 296 3.82 9.22 -5.57
C ALA A 296 3.30 10.49 -4.88
N SER A 297 3.98 10.93 -3.82
CA SER A 297 3.65 12.19 -3.13
C SER A 297 3.87 13.41 -4.01
N MET A 298 4.93 13.44 -4.83
CA MET A 298 5.18 14.49 -5.80
C MET A 298 4.06 14.54 -6.84
N LEU A 299 3.71 13.41 -7.43
CA LEU A 299 2.63 13.30 -8.41
C LEU A 299 1.29 13.82 -7.83
N LYS A 300 0.98 13.48 -6.58
CA LYS A 300 -0.22 14.00 -5.88
C LYS A 300 -0.21 15.53 -5.77
N ARG A 301 0.95 16.12 -5.45
CA ARG A 301 1.07 17.59 -5.34
C ARG A 301 0.90 18.29 -6.69
N ASP A 302 1.45 17.69 -7.74
CA ASP A 302 1.32 18.23 -9.12
C ASP A 302 -0.12 18.14 -9.63
N ILE A 303 -0.86 17.09 -9.28
CA ILE A 303 -2.30 16.94 -9.56
C ILE A 303 -3.15 17.85 -8.66
N GLY A 304 -2.62 18.36 -7.54
CA GLY A 304 -3.36 19.20 -6.59
C GLY A 304 -4.21 18.41 -5.59
N ILE A 305 -3.97 17.10 -5.46
CA ILE A 305 -4.66 16.21 -4.53
C ILE A 305 -3.76 15.83 -3.35
N LYS A 306 -4.36 15.29 -2.30
CA LYS A 306 -3.64 14.81 -1.12
C LYS A 306 -3.49 13.29 -1.10
N ASP A 307 -4.54 12.57 -1.41
CA ASP A 307 -4.61 11.11 -1.45
C ASP A 307 -5.12 10.71 -2.84
N MET A 308 -4.56 9.64 -3.44
CA MET A 308 -5.01 9.12 -4.73
C MET A 308 -6.25 8.27 -4.52
N GLY A 309 -7.32 8.55 -5.29
CA GLY A 309 -8.57 7.81 -5.22
C GLY A 309 -9.32 7.89 -3.86
N HIS A 310 -10.54 7.33 -3.84
CA HIS A 310 -11.39 7.26 -2.64
C HIS A 310 -12.00 5.86 -2.48
N LEU A 311 -11.39 4.84 -3.11
CA LEU A 311 -11.91 3.46 -3.11
C LEU A 311 -11.86 2.84 -1.72
N LEU A 312 -10.79 3.09 -0.96
CA LEU A 312 -10.65 2.58 0.40
C LEU A 312 -11.11 3.66 1.40
N LYS A 313 -12.36 3.57 1.85
CA LYS A 313 -12.91 4.50 2.86
C LYS A 313 -11.99 4.62 4.07
N GLY A 314 -11.45 5.82 4.32
CA GLY A 314 -10.57 6.12 5.46
C GLY A 314 -9.07 5.87 5.23
N HIS A 315 -8.63 5.33 4.07
CA HIS A 315 -7.22 4.95 3.81
C HIS A 315 -6.57 5.60 2.58
N GLY A 316 -7.28 6.41 1.81
CA GLY A 316 -6.79 6.89 0.52
C GLY A 316 -6.96 5.84 -0.58
N GLY A 317 -6.12 5.90 -1.61
CA GLY A 317 -6.19 5.01 -2.76
C GLY A 317 -5.47 3.68 -2.59
N VAL A 318 -5.76 2.77 -3.49
CA VAL A 318 -5.01 1.51 -3.67
C VAL A 318 -3.58 1.82 -4.09
N LEU A 319 -3.38 2.80 -4.97
CA LEU A 319 -2.06 3.21 -5.44
C LEU A 319 -1.18 3.73 -4.29
N ASP A 320 -1.76 4.44 -3.30
CA ASP A 320 -1.06 4.88 -2.09
C ASP A 320 -0.56 3.73 -1.18
N ARG A 321 -0.97 2.49 -1.46
CA ARG A 321 -0.56 1.29 -0.72
C ARG A 321 0.47 0.46 -1.45
N VAL A 322 0.53 0.59 -2.75
CA VAL A 322 1.42 -0.22 -3.59
C VAL A 322 2.56 0.59 -4.22
N ASP A 323 2.60 1.90 -4.04
CA ASP A 323 3.60 2.80 -4.63
C ASP A 323 5.05 2.40 -4.28
N SER A 324 5.34 2.17 -2.99
CA SER A 324 6.64 1.67 -2.53
C SER A 324 6.94 0.27 -3.06
N ILE A 325 5.91 -0.62 -3.11
CA ILE A 325 6.03 -1.99 -3.61
C ILE A 325 6.37 -1.99 -5.10
N LEU A 326 5.66 -1.17 -5.89
CA LEU A 326 5.86 -1.08 -7.34
C LEU A 326 7.30 -0.67 -7.68
N LEU A 327 7.82 0.38 -7.05
CA LEU A 327 9.19 0.86 -7.32
C LEU A 327 10.27 -0.09 -6.79
N CYS A 328 10.03 -0.79 -5.69
CA CYS A 328 10.94 -1.82 -5.20
C CYS A 328 10.98 -3.06 -6.12
N GLY A 329 9.88 -3.37 -6.84
CA GLY A 329 9.76 -4.55 -7.68
C GLY A 329 10.94 -4.80 -8.61
N PRO A 330 11.29 -3.88 -9.54
CA PRO A 330 12.42 -4.06 -10.45
C PRO A 330 13.76 -4.24 -9.75
N VAL A 331 13.99 -3.47 -8.67
CA VAL A 331 15.26 -3.51 -7.93
C VAL A 331 15.45 -4.84 -7.22
N LEU A 332 14.40 -5.30 -6.53
CA LEU A 332 14.43 -6.60 -5.87
C LEU A 332 14.48 -7.75 -6.86
N LEU A 333 13.81 -7.66 -8.02
CA LEU A 333 13.94 -8.63 -9.12
C LEU A 333 15.39 -8.79 -9.57
N VAL A 334 16.10 -7.68 -9.81
CA VAL A 334 17.50 -7.72 -10.22
C VAL A 334 18.36 -8.32 -9.13
N LEU A 335 18.15 -7.95 -7.86
CA LEU A 335 18.91 -8.50 -6.74
C LEU A 335 18.67 -10.00 -6.53
N LEU A 336 17.42 -10.47 -6.68
CA LEU A 336 17.08 -11.89 -6.63
C LEU A 336 17.78 -12.66 -7.75
N HIS A 337 17.81 -12.10 -8.94
CA HIS A 337 18.50 -12.72 -10.07
C HIS A 337 20.03 -12.79 -9.88
N LEU A 338 20.63 -11.71 -9.35
CA LEU A 338 22.06 -11.67 -9.04
C LEU A 338 22.46 -12.64 -7.92
N ALA A 339 21.55 -12.90 -6.98
CA ALA A 339 21.75 -13.87 -5.91
C ALA A 339 21.56 -15.33 -6.36
N ASN A 340 21.07 -15.57 -7.57
CA ASN A 340 20.60 -16.86 -8.05
C ASN A 340 19.56 -17.51 -7.11
N PHE A 341 18.72 -16.68 -6.52
CA PHE A 341 17.59 -17.09 -5.68
C PHE A 341 16.37 -17.43 -6.53
#